data_f213dea68894f84d44df0161db739047
#
_entry.id   f213dea68894f84d44df0161db739047
#
_cell.length_a   1.000
_cell.length_b   1.000
_cell.length_c   1.000
_cell.angle_alpha   90.00
_cell.angle_beta   90.00
_cell.angle_gamma   90.00
#
_symmetry.space_group_name_H-M   'P 1'
#
loop_
_entity.id
_entity.type
_entity.pdbx_description
1 polymer ?
#
loop_
_entity_poly.entity_id
_entity_poly.type
_entity_poly.pdbx_seq_one_letter_code
_entity_poly.pdbx_strand_id
1 'polypeptide(L)'
;MPNTNSNSYTFAYAAVLTLIVAVALAAAATGLKPIQQQAIDLDKKRSILNAVTNLTDKQQILKDYAEKVTEVVIDQQGNAVEGVKAFDLVLKKAYKKSDSERRLPLYIYNAPEGKKYIVPMHGAGLWDEIWGYIALDQD
;
A
#
# COMPACT_ATOMS: atom_id res chain seq x y z
N MET A 1 -7.66 -30.64 45.93
CA MET A 1 -7.94 -30.49 44.48
C MET A 1 -8.64 -29.15 44.28
N PRO A 2 -8.28 -28.36 43.29
CA PRO A 2 -8.97 -27.11 43.04
C PRO A 2 -10.42 -27.40 42.65
N ASN A 3 -11.34 -26.58 43.19
CA ASN A 3 -12.75 -26.73 42.93
C ASN A 3 -13.08 -26.17 41.54
N THR A 4 -13.06 -27.06 40.52
CA THR A 4 -13.27 -26.73 39.11
C THR A 4 -14.68 -26.24 38.81
N ASN A 5 -15.62 -26.37 39.75
CA ASN A 5 -17.02 -25.91 39.60
C ASN A 5 -17.26 -24.50 40.17
N SER A 6 -16.22 -23.80 40.65
CA SER A 6 -16.38 -22.45 41.14
C SER A 6 -16.37 -21.44 39.97
N ASN A 7 -17.21 -20.42 40.02
CA ASN A 7 -17.24 -19.33 39.07
C ASN A 7 -15.86 -18.65 38.91
N SER A 8 -15.14 -18.49 40.04
CA SER A 8 -13.79 -17.91 40.03
C SER A 8 -12.78 -18.72 39.25
N TYR A 9 -12.85 -20.05 39.34
CA TYR A 9 -11.99 -20.95 38.52
C TYR A 9 -12.31 -20.81 37.03
N THR A 10 -13.59 -20.80 36.69
CA THR A 10 -14.03 -20.64 35.29
C THR A 10 -13.57 -19.32 34.68
N PHE A 11 -13.71 -18.21 35.43
CA PHE A 11 -13.23 -16.92 34.98
C PHE A 11 -11.70 -16.87 34.84
N ALA A 12 -10.97 -17.40 35.80
CA ALA A 12 -9.51 -17.45 35.74
C ALA A 12 -9.01 -18.30 34.56
N TYR A 13 -9.61 -19.47 34.35
CA TYR A 13 -9.30 -20.36 33.22
C TYR A 13 -9.56 -19.65 31.87
N ALA A 14 -10.73 -19.03 31.71
CA ALA A 14 -11.08 -18.30 30.50
C ALA A 14 -10.11 -17.13 30.24
N ALA A 15 -9.74 -16.37 31.28
CA ALA A 15 -8.80 -15.28 31.18
C ALA A 15 -7.40 -15.75 30.74
N VAL A 16 -6.89 -16.81 31.34
CA VAL A 16 -5.58 -17.39 30.97
C VAL A 16 -5.60 -17.93 29.55
N LEU A 17 -6.65 -18.66 29.17
CA LEU A 17 -6.78 -19.18 27.81
C LEU A 17 -6.81 -18.05 26.76
N THR A 18 -7.61 -17.01 27.02
CA THR A 18 -7.70 -15.85 26.15
C THR A 18 -6.37 -15.12 26.02
N LEU A 19 -5.63 -14.98 27.12
CA LEU A 19 -4.30 -14.37 27.12
C LEU A 19 -3.32 -15.16 26.26
N ILE A 20 -3.27 -16.48 26.43
CA ILE A 20 -2.39 -17.33 25.63
C ILE A 20 -2.70 -17.21 24.15
N VAL A 21 -3.96 -17.30 23.77
CA VAL A 21 -4.38 -17.17 22.36
C VAL A 21 -4.06 -15.77 21.81
N ALA A 22 -4.31 -14.73 22.58
CA ALA A 22 -4.01 -13.35 22.18
C ALA A 22 -2.50 -13.15 21.92
N VAL A 23 -1.65 -13.65 22.83
CA VAL A 23 -0.19 -13.59 22.68
C VAL A 23 0.27 -14.37 21.45
N ALA A 24 -0.25 -15.58 21.24
CA ALA A 24 0.09 -16.42 20.09
C ALA A 24 -0.30 -15.72 18.76
N LEU A 25 -1.50 -15.15 18.68
CA LEU A 25 -1.96 -14.41 17.50
C LEU A 25 -1.14 -13.13 17.26
N ALA A 26 -0.82 -12.39 18.32
CA ALA A 26 0.00 -11.18 18.21
C ALA A 26 1.43 -11.50 17.73
N ALA A 27 2.03 -12.58 18.23
CA ALA A 27 3.34 -13.04 17.78
C ALA A 27 3.32 -13.45 16.30
N ALA A 28 2.33 -14.24 15.89
CA ALA A 28 2.16 -14.63 14.50
C ALA A 28 1.95 -13.42 13.58
N ALA A 29 1.06 -12.52 13.94
CA ALA A 29 0.78 -11.30 13.16
C ALA A 29 2.03 -10.41 13.02
N THR A 30 2.80 -10.23 14.11
CA THR A 30 4.03 -9.44 14.09
C THR A 30 5.12 -10.09 13.23
N GLY A 31 5.26 -11.41 13.32
CA GLY A 31 6.24 -12.15 12.53
C GLY A 31 5.94 -12.18 11.03
N LEU A 32 4.65 -12.18 10.66
CA LEU A 32 4.22 -12.18 9.25
C LEU A 32 4.20 -10.78 8.62
N LYS A 33 4.17 -9.72 9.41
CA LYS A 33 4.05 -8.33 8.93
C LYS A 33 5.09 -7.94 7.86
N PRO A 34 6.41 -8.23 8.00
CA PRO A 34 7.39 -7.88 6.99
C PRO A 34 7.16 -8.60 5.66
N ILE A 35 6.73 -9.86 5.70
CA ILE A 35 6.43 -10.65 4.49
C ILE A 35 5.21 -10.08 3.77
N GLN A 36 4.17 -9.73 4.52
CA GLN A 36 2.98 -9.09 3.99
C GLN A 36 3.30 -7.73 3.36
N GLN A 37 4.14 -6.91 4.01
CA GLN A 37 4.53 -5.62 3.47
C GLN A 37 5.29 -5.76 2.15
N GLN A 38 6.22 -6.69 2.05
CA GLN A 38 6.93 -6.97 0.79
C GLN A 38 5.99 -7.41 -0.34
N ALA A 39 4.97 -8.20 -0.02
CA ALA A 39 3.96 -8.62 -0.99
C ALA A 39 3.12 -7.44 -1.46
N ILE A 40 2.67 -6.56 -0.54
CA ILE A 40 1.92 -5.34 -0.85
C ILE A 40 2.75 -4.40 -1.71
N ASP A 41 4.02 -4.18 -1.36
CA ASP A 41 4.92 -3.30 -2.11
C ASP A 41 5.17 -3.83 -3.53
N LEU A 42 5.34 -5.14 -3.68
CA LEU A 42 5.48 -5.78 -4.98
C LEU A 42 4.22 -5.63 -5.84
N ASP A 43 3.06 -5.86 -5.24
CA ASP A 43 1.77 -5.73 -5.94
C ASP A 43 1.51 -4.29 -6.37
N LYS A 44 1.85 -3.32 -5.52
CA LYS A 44 1.77 -1.90 -5.88
C LYS A 44 2.68 -1.54 -7.05
N LYS A 45 3.95 -1.99 -7.05
CA LYS A 45 4.88 -1.80 -8.17
C LYS A 45 4.38 -2.44 -9.45
N ARG A 46 3.85 -3.66 -9.35
CA ARG A 46 3.24 -4.37 -10.46
C ARG A 46 2.05 -3.58 -11.03
N SER A 47 1.17 -3.09 -10.18
CA SER A 47 -0.02 -2.34 -10.59
C SER A 47 0.35 -1.02 -11.29
N ILE A 48 1.40 -0.33 -10.84
CA ILE A 48 1.93 0.87 -11.51
C ILE A 48 2.47 0.51 -12.89
N LEU A 49 3.30 -0.53 -13.00
CA LEU A 49 3.87 -0.95 -14.28
C LEU A 49 2.82 -1.50 -15.25
N ASN A 50 1.77 -2.13 -14.76
CA ASN A 50 0.68 -2.66 -15.59
C ASN A 50 -0.12 -1.57 -16.31
N ALA A 51 0.00 -0.31 -15.92
CA ALA A 51 -0.55 0.81 -16.68
C ALA A 51 0.14 1.01 -18.04
N VAL A 52 1.40 0.56 -18.19
CA VAL A 52 2.22 0.75 -19.41
C VAL A 52 2.71 -0.55 -20.03
N THR A 53 2.84 -1.63 -19.23
CA THR A 53 3.36 -2.93 -19.66
C THR A 53 2.72 -4.04 -18.83
N ASN A 54 2.66 -5.24 -19.37
CA ASN A 54 2.07 -6.39 -18.66
C ASN A 54 3.18 -7.34 -18.19
N LEU A 55 3.67 -7.13 -16.98
CA LEU A 55 4.71 -7.95 -16.36
C LEU A 55 4.13 -8.89 -15.30
N THR A 56 4.57 -10.15 -15.32
CA THR A 56 4.16 -11.17 -14.35
C THR A 56 5.31 -11.65 -13.48
N ASP A 57 6.54 -11.58 -13.98
CA ASP A 57 7.71 -12.03 -13.24
C ASP A 57 8.13 -11.03 -12.16
N LYS A 58 8.31 -11.53 -10.92
CA LYS A 58 8.66 -10.72 -9.75
C LYS A 58 9.99 -9.98 -9.90
N GLN A 59 11.01 -10.67 -10.42
CA GLN A 59 12.35 -10.07 -10.54
C GLN A 59 12.36 -8.98 -11.59
N GLN A 60 11.65 -9.21 -12.71
CA GLN A 60 11.53 -8.23 -13.77
C GLN A 60 10.73 -7.01 -13.33
N ILE A 61 9.65 -7.17 -12.55
CA ILE A 61 8.89 -6.07 -11.97
C ILE A 61 9.78 -5.19 -11.09
N LEU A 62 10.56 -5.78 -10.20
CA LEU A 62 11.44 -5.04 -9.30
C LEU A 62 12.54 -4.29 -10.07
N LYS A 63 13.13 -4.92 -11.08
CA LYS A 63 14.16 -4.35 -11.94
C LYS A 63 13.61 -3.19 -12.77
N ASP A 64 12.55 -3.42 -13.52
CA ASP A 64 11.95 -2.41 -14.40
C ASP A 64 11.41 -1.21 -13.60
N TYR A 65 10.85 -1.45 -12.41
CA TYR A 65 10.43 -0.36 -11.54
C TYR A 65 11.61 0.51 -11.09
N ALA A 66 12.71 -0.12 -10.68
CA ALA A 66 13.90 0.61 -10.20
C ALA A 66 14.64 1.37 -11.32
N GLU A 67 14.66 0.82 -12.54
CA GLU A 67 15.42 1.39 -13.67
C GLU A 67 14.61 2.40 -14.48
N LYS A 68 13.28 2.20 -14.61
CA LYS A 68 12.45 2.94 -15.56
C LYS A 68 11.43 3.88 -14.90
N VAL A 69 11.10 3.69 -13.61
CA VAL A 69 10.11 4.51 -12.94
C VAL A 69 10.77 5.57 -12.06
N THR A 70 10.44 6.82 -12.32
CA THR A 70 10.80 7.95 -11.46
C THR A 70 9.58 8.38 -10.65
N GLU A 71 9.73 8.39 -9.32
CA GLU A 71 8.69 8.82 -8.40
C GLU A 71 8.73 10.33 -8.19
N VAL A 72 7.62 11.01 -8.39
CA VAL A 72 7.47 12.45 -8.18
C VAL A 72 6.24 12.70 -7.30
N VAL A 73 6.33 13.64 -6.39
CA VAL A 73 5.17 14.16 -5.66
C VAL A 73 4.87 15.55 -6.17
N ILE A 74 3.63 15.81 -6.50
CA ILE A 74 3.19 17.12 -7.00
C ILE A 74 2.17 17.75 -6.04
N ASP A 75 2.14 19.08 -6.03
CA ASP A 75 1.07 19.85 -5.42
C ASP A 75 -0.12 20.02 -6.39
N GLN A 76 -1.14 20.76 -5.98
CA GLN A 76 -2.31 21.04 -6.83
C GLN A 76 -2.02 21.94 -8.03
N GLN A 77 -0.94 22.68 -8.01
CA GLN A 77 -0.49 23.54 -9.09
C GLN A 77 0.42 22.80 -10.08
N GLY A 78 0.74 21.52 -9.80
CA GLY A 78 1.62 20.69 -10.62
C GLY A 78 3.11 20.88 -10.33
N ASN A 79 3.49 21.62 -9.28
CA ASN A 79 4.89 21.78 -8.91
C ASN A 79 5.39 20.56 -8.14
N ALA A 80 6.63 20.16 -8.41
CA ALA A 80 7.26 19.06 -7.69
C ALA A 80 7.53 19.44 -6.22
N VAL A 81 7.21 18.52 -5.31
CA VAL A 81 7.41 18.67 -3.86
C VAL A 81 8.46 17.67 -3.42
N GLU A 82 9.55 18.14 -2.84
CA GLU A 82 10.62 17.32 -2.32
C GLU A 82 10.36 16.85 -0.87
N GLY A 83 11.07 15.81 -0.44
CA GLY A 83 11.05 15.30 0.93
C GLY A 83 9.92 14.32 1.25
N VAL A 84 9.05 14.00 0.28
CA VAL A 84 7.97 13.02 0.43
C VAL A 84 8.10 11.95 -0.65
N LYS A 85 8.02 10.67 -0.27
CA LYS A 85 8.04 9.57 -1.24
C LYS A 85 6.65 9.35 -1.84
N ALA A 86 6.56 9.37 -3.16
CA ALA A 86 5.31 9.11 -3.87
C ALA A 86 4.73 7.73 -3.56
N PHE A 87 5.60 6.75 -3.40
CA PHE A 87 5.22 5.37 -3.09
C PHE A 87 4.46 5.24 -1.75
N ASP A 88 4.81 6.04 -0.73
CA ASP A 88 4.20 5.97 0.60
C ASP A 88 2.88 6.76 0.70
N LEU A 89 2.56 7.57 -0.31
CA LEU A 89 1.33 8.35 -0.33
C LEU A 89 0.10 7.48 -0.59
N VAL A 90 -0.93 7.72 0.23
CA VAL A 90 -2.25 7.12 0.09
C VAL A 90 -3.22 8.19 -0.37
N LEU A 91 -3.76 8.07 -1.58
CA LEU A 91 -4.67 9.05 -2.21
C LEU A 91 -5.87 9.40 -1.33
N LYS A 92 -6.51 8.42 -0.72
CA LYS A 92 -7.64 8.62 0.20
C LYS A 92 -7.30 9.58 1.34
N LYS A 93 -6.07 9.52 1.87
CA LYS A 93 -5.61 10.45 2.90
C LYS A 93 -5.25 11.81 2.32
N ALA A 94 -4.70 11.85 1.11
CA ALA A 94 -4.37 13.08 0.42
C ALA A 94 -5.62 13.92 0.11
N TYR A 95 -6.69 13.30 -0.34
CA TYR A 95 -7.95 13.99 -0.64
C TYR A 95 -8.69 14.54 0.59
N LYS A 96 -8.38 14.06 1.78
CA LYS A 96 -8.92 14.60 3.04
C LYS A 96 -8.21 15.87 3.51
N LYS A 97 -7.05 16.18 2.95
CA LYS A 97 -6.30 17.39 3.29
C LYS A 97 -6.82 18.59 2.51
N SER A 98 -6.55 19.78 3.06
CA SER A 98 -6.82 21.05 2.34
C SER A 98 -6.04 21.11 1.03
N ASP A 99 -6.52 21.91 0.09
CA ASP A 99 -5.90 22.02 -1.24
C ASP A 99 -4.43 22.46 -1.19
N SER A 100 -4.07 23.33 -0.25
CA SER A 100 -2.69 23.79 -0.05
C SER A 100 -1.75 22.71 0.51
N GLU A 101 -2.27 21.74 1.25
CA GLU A 101 -1.51 20.65 1.87
C GLU A 101 -1.58 19.36 1.08
N ARG A 102 -2.39 19.31 0.03
CA ARG A 102 -2.58 18.12 -0.77
C ARG A 102 -1.32 17.81 -1.57
N ARG A 103 -0.84 16.58 -1.41
CA ARG A 103 0.31 16.03 -2.12
C ARG A 103 -0.15 14.80 -2.88
N LEU A 104 0.11 14.78 -4.18
CA LEU A 104 -0.35 13.73 -5.08
C LEU A 104 0.86 12.99 -5.66
N PRO A 105 0.83 11.66 -5.65
CA PRO A 105 1.89 10.88 -6.27
C PRO A 105 1.72 10.85 -7.80
N LEU A 106 2.84 11.00 -8.49
CA LEU A 106 2.97 10.87 -9.93
C LEU A 106 4.16 9.95 -10.22
N TYR A 107 3.99 9.01 -11.14
CA TYR A 107 5.06 8.11 -11.56
C TYR A 107 5.38 8.37 -13.02
N ILE A 108 6.65 8.57 -13.34
CA ILE A 108 7.11 8.82 -14.69
C ILE A 108 7.83 7.56 -15.17
N TYR A 109 7.25 6.89 -16.16
CA TYR A 109 7.87 5.74 -16.79
C TYR A 109 8.69 6.19 -18.01
N ASN A 110 9.99 5.89 -17.99
CA ASN A 110 10.93 6.22 -19.05
C ASN A 110 10.96 5.06 -20.06
N ALA A 111 10.12 5.13 -21.10
CA ALA A 111 10.12 4.18 -22.19
C ALA A 111 11.10 4.60 -23.29
N PRO A 112 11.57 3.66 -24.14
CA PRO A 112 12.43 3.98 -25.28
C PRO A 112 11.76 4.95 -26.28
N GLU A 113 10.45 4.87 -26.42
CA GLU A 113 9.64 5.73 -27.28
C GLU A 113 9.28 7.09 -26.70
N GLY A 114 9.54 7.34 -25.41
CA GLY A 114 9.21 8.58 -24.73
C GLY A 114 8.79 8.37 -23.27
N LYS A 115 8.50 9.47 -22.60
CA LYS A 115 8.02 9.43 -21.21
C LYS A 115 6.52 9.19 -21.17
N LYS A 116 6.08 8.33 -20.24
CA LYS A 116 4.67 8.13 -19.93
C LYS A 116 4.42 8.54 -18.48
N TYR A 117 3.34 9.26 -18.24
CA TYR A 117 2.96 9.72 -16.92
C TYR A 117 1.90 8.80 -16.35
N ILE A 118 2.21 8.13 -15.26
CA ILE A 118 1.29 7.18 -14.59
C ILE A 118 0.66 7.90 -13.40
N VAL A 119 -0.64 8.11 -13.48
CA VAL A 119 -1.43 8.82 -12.49
C VAL A 119 -2.27 7.80 -11.72
N PRO A 120 -2.14 7.73 -10.40
CA PRO A 120 -3.01 6.91 -9.60
C PRO A 120 -4.40 7.52 -9.47
N MET A 121 -5.42 6.67 -9.50
CA MET A 121 -6.82 7.05 -9.34
C MET A 121 -7.43 6.35 -8.15
N HIS A 122 -8.36 7.04 -7.51
CA HIS A 122 -9.15 6.51 -6.41
C HIS A 122 -10.56 7.08 -6.47
N GLY A 123 -11.57 6.24 -6.27
CA GLY A 123 -12.96 6.66 -6.27
C GLY A 123 -13.86 5.72 -5.49
N ALA A 124 -15.11 6.10 -5.30
CA ALA A 124 -16.14 5.25 -4.70
C ALA A 124 -16.77 4.35 -5.78
N GLY A 125 -16.73 3.05 -5.55
CA GLY A 125 -17.45 2.07 -6.34
C GLY A 125 -18.81 1.70 -5.73
N LEU A 126 -19.53 0.76 -6.36
CA LEU A 126 -20.84 0.32 -5.88
C LEU A 126 -20.76 -0.48 -4.57
N TRP A 127 -19.71 -1.30 -4.41
CA TRP A 127 -19.53 -2.22 -3.28
C TRP A 127 -18.39 -1.79 -2.36
N ASP A 128 -17.33 -1.19 -2.94
CA ASP A 128 -16.14 -0.77 -2.21
C ASP A 128 -15.40 0.31 -3.00
N GLU A 129 -14.28 0.79 -2.47
CA GLU A 129 -13.43 1.76 -3.12
C GLU A 129 -12.76 1.15 -4.36
N ILE A 130 -12.72 1.92 -5.44
CA ILE A 130 -12.01 1.57 -6.68
C ILE A 130 -10.71 2.37 -6.72
N TRP A 131 -9.63 1.69 -7.03
CA TRP A 131 -8.33 2.31 -7.24
C TRP A 131 -7.63 1.69 -8.45
N GLY A 132 -6.76 2.44 -9.07
CA GLY A 132 -6.04 2.01 -10.25
C GLY A 132 -5.01 3.03 -10.70
N TYR A 133 -4.40 2.76 -11.84
CA TYR A 133 -3.40 3.60 -12.45
C TYR A 133 -3.72 3.80 -13.93
N ILE A 134 -3.60 5.03 -14.41
CA ILE A 134 -3.72 5.38 -15.83
C ILE A 134 -2.38 5.91 -16.31
N ALA A 135 -1.94 5.44 -17.48
CA ALA A 135 -0.80 6.00 -18.17
C ALA A 135 -1.27 7.01 -19.23
N LEU A 136 -0.59 8.14 -19.27
CA LEU A 136 -0.79 9.21 -20.24
C LEU A 136 0.51 9.40 -21.01
N ASP A 137 0.42 9.56 -22.32
CA ASP A 137 1.55 9.91 -23.17
C ASP A 137 1.85 11.40 -23.10
N GLN A 138 3.05 11.80 -23.47
CA GLN A 138 3.45 13.19 -23.57
C GLN A 138 3.19 13.67 -25.00
N ASP A 139 1.95 14.07 -25.32
CA ASP A 139 1.60 14.74 -26.57
C ASP A 139 1.45 16.26 -26.37
#